data_d1c11be49e2c264353a08b2dd7191f2a
#
_entry.id   d1c11be49e2c264353a08b2dd7191f2a
#
_cell.length_a   1.000
_cell.length_b   1.000
_cell.length_c   1.000
_cell.angle_alpha   90.00
_cell.angle_beta   90.00
_cell.angle_gamma   90.00
#
_symmetry.space_group_name_H-M   'P 1'
#
loop_
_entity.id
_entity.type
_entity.pdbx_description
1 polymer ?
#
loop_
_entity_poly.entity_id
_entity_poly.type
_entity_poly.pdbx_seq_one_letter_code
_entity_poly.pdbx_strand_id
1 'polypeptide(L)'
;MKRIWLFCMVAILSLVAHASAFRAREVMRPCFVTSTTTSLEISKIAFNDELTRVDAVFYGAPGDLAIISSATVLRAGNQRLRISEAEHLSIDGLTMPESMPQSGKMNVTVVFPPLPAGVHSVDLIEPDAHWGIYGIQLTSAEPYVFLPDFLQAMAEKKVEEKPLQDKLSAGKSSVNGYIFGYDTHYPLDIRLEIPDPFTNNTYAKTVKCKADGSFHIEADLLANTHVRLSLNKASFDCLLIPGEETAVYIHLPRVSMAQSHLLESKYAHSRRLWFDGAAEAYNNAHAIKKGTSLQSSSLLQTVTADLDRSSQVYKNVQKNLRVQDADKKLMSSISSPEVMAYLKLRMEGAIAQAERAKSAHGYVALELNSTLMGEDILSSIVAPYKGSAVLVDLWATWCGPCRKALRLMPALKQRLSNLDIVYIYVTCPSSPEAEWNALLPTIPGIHYRLTEPQWKSLCSTYQIKGIPGYFIIDANGKLQNTHIGFPGLDVLLKELQQALR
;
A
#
# COMPACT_ATOMS: atom_id res chain seq x y z
N MET A 1 56.68 -50.84 22.98
CA MET A 1 55.23 -50.80 23.19
C MET A 1 54.68 -49.56 23.99
N LYS A 2 55.53 -48.71 24.57
CA LYS A 2 55.10 -47.56 25.38
C LYS A 2 54.97 -46.24 24.61
N ARG A 3 55.40 -46.15 23.33
CA ARG A 3 55.33 -44.93 22.52
C ARG A 3 54.11 -44.85 21.61
N ILE A 4 53.39 -45.93 21.35
CA ILE A 4 52.21 -45.96 20.49
C ILE A 4 50.95 -45.54 21.27
N TRP A 5 50.89 -45.76 22.57
CA TRP A 5 49.76 -45.37 23.41
C TRP A 5 49.67 -43.86 23.65
N LEU A 6 50.76 -43.10 23.55
CA LEU A 6 50.79 -41.68 23.79
C LEU A 6 50.25 -40.89 22.54
N PHE A 7 50.40 -41.44 21.35
CA PHE A 7 49.92 -40.86 20.13
C PHE A 7 48.40 -41.04 19.96
N CYS A 8 47.85 -42.15 20.39
CA CYS A 8 46.40 -42.38 20.35
C CYS A 8 45.63 -41.54 21.38
N MET A 9 46.23 -41.28 22.58
CA MET A 9 45.58 -40.41 23.57
C MET A 9 45.57 -38.94 23.18
N VAL A 10 46.61 -38.45 22.49
CA VAL A 10 46.65 -37.06 21.98
C VAL A 10 45.72 -36.88 20.79
N ALA A 11 45.58 -37.91 19.93
CA ALA A 11 44.61 -37.85 18.82
C ALA A 11 43.14 -37.88 19.28
N ILE A 12 42.83 -38.64 20.34
CA ILE A 12 41.49 -38.69 20.93
C ILE A 12 41.19 -37.40 21.72
N LEU A 13 42.16 -36.79 22.39
CA LEU A 13 41.99 -35.47 23.03
C LEU A 13 41.86 -34.33 22.05
N SER A 14 42.47 -34.40 20.86
CA SER A 14 42.28 -33.39 19.82
C SER A 14 40.92 -33.53 19.09
N LEU A 15 40.38 -34.74 18.97
CA LEU A 15 39.02 -34.96 18.44
C LEU A 15 37.94 -34.54 19.44
N VAL A 16 38.18 -34.71 20.74
CA VAL A 16 37.21 -34.26 21.78
C VAL A 16 37.28 -32.74 21.99
N ALA A 17 38.41 -32.08 21.70
CA ALA A 17 38.51 -30.62 21.79
C ALA A 17 37.84 -29.87 20.63
N HIS A 18 37.51 -30.55 19.50
CA HIS A 18 36.73 -29.99 18.42
C HIS A 18 35.23 -30.25 18.52
N ALA A 19 34.79 -31.03 19.51
CA ALA A 19 33.38 -31.19 19.87
C ALA A 19 32.92 -30.13 20.89
N SER A 20 33.65 -29.01 21.05
CA SER A 20 33.25 -27.93 21.92
C SER A 20 32.21 -27.05 21.25
N ALA A 21 30.98 -27.48 21.47
CA ALA A 21 29.84 -26.54 21.63
C ALA A 21 29.60 -25.58 20.46
N PHE A 22 29.10 -26.11 19.35
CA PHE A 22 28.17 -25.30 18.52
C PHE A 22 26.94 -24.98 19.37
N ARG A 23 27.03 -23.95 20.23
CA ARG A 23 25.85 -23.38 20.86
C ARG A 23 25.09 -22.64 19.79
N ALA A 24 23.90 -23.08 19.48
CA ALA A 24 22.98 -22.34 18.68
C ALA A 24 22.86 -20.90 19.25
N ARG A 25 23.03 -19.91 18.42
CA ARG A 25 22.69 -18.52 18.79
C ARG A 25 21.18 -18.39 18.74
N GLU A 26 20.61 -17.83 19.79
CA GLU A 26 19.15 -17.62 19.88
C GLU A 26 18.82 -16.15 20.07
N VAL A 27 17.84 -15.68 19.33
CA VAL A 27 17.26 -14.34 19.49
C VAL A 27 15.78 -14.49 19.78
N MET A 28 15.38 -14.12 20.98
CA MET A 28 13.97 -14.15 21.41
C MET A 28 13.28 -12.86 21.01
N ARG A 29 12.11 -12.99 20.40
CA ARG A 29 11.28 -11.86 19.94
C ARG A 29 12.12 -10.80 19.22
N PRO A 30 12.76 -11.17 18.08
CA PRO A 30 13.68 -10.28 17.39
C PRO A 30 12.98 -8.99 16.98
N CYS A 31 13.66 -7.86 17.13
CA CYS A 31 13.21 -6.60 16.55
C CYS A 31 13.26 -6.70 15.03
N PHE A 32 12.39 -5.98 14.36
CA PHE A 32 12.34 -5.90 12.89
C PHE A 32 11.99 -4.47 12.44
N VAL A 33 12.27 -4.15 11.19
CA VAL A 33 12.03 -2.81 10.65
C VAL A 33 10.58 -2.65 10.21
N THR A 34 10.07 -3.57 9.41
CA THR A 34 8.68 -3.52 8.94
C THR A 34 8.13 -4.90 8.63
N SER A 35 6.80 -5.01 8.63
CA SER A 35 6.09 -6.21 8.23
C SER A 35 4.90 -5.87 7.36
N THR A 36 4.68 -6.63 6.29
CA THR A 36 3.48 -6.54 5.45
C THR A 36 2.43 -7.60 5.80
N THR A 37 2.72 -8.49 6.77
CA THR A 37 1.77 -9.50 7.27
C THR A 37 1.31 -9.24 8.70
N THR A 38 0.06 -9.60 9.02
CA THR A 38 -0.47 -9.76 10.38
C THR A 38 -0.63 -11.23 10.75
N SER A 39 -0.45 -12.11 9.77
CA SER A 39 -0.72 -13.54 9.96
C SER A 39 0.46 -14.30 10.55
N LEU A 40 1.64 -13.70 10.60
CA LEU A 40 2.83 -14.35 11.17
C LEU A 40 3.67 -13.34 11.97
N GLU A 41 4.08 -13.73 13.19
CA GLU A 41 5.04 -12.98 14.00
C GLU A 41 6.12 -13.92 14.54
N ILE A 42 7.38 -13.50 14.46
CA ILE A 42 8.51 -14.32 14.88
C ILE A 42 8.68 -14.25 16.39
N SER A 43 8.60 -15.40 17.06
CA SER A 43 8.80 -15.53 18.50
C SER A 43 10.27 -15.81 18.86
N LYS A 44 11.00 -16.56 18.00
CA LYS A 44 12.41 -16.87 18.20
C LYS A 44 13.09 -17.19 16.87
N ILE A 45 14.36 -16.82 16.74
CA ILE A 45 15.25 -17.35 15.71
C ILE A 45 16.43 -18.04 16.42
N ALA A 46 16.67 -19.30 16.07
CA ALA A 46 17.83 -20.06 16.52
C ALA A 46 18.65 -20.50 15.29
N PHE A 47 19.96 -20.31 15.30
CA PHE A 47 20.80 -20.63 14.15
C PHE A 47 22.20 -21.14 14.59
N ASN A 48 22.70 -22.05 13.79
CA ASN A 48 24.04 -22.63 13.91
C ASN A 48 24.64 -22.87 12.51
N ASP A 49 25.72 -23.61 12.41
CA ASP A 49 26.40 -23.91 11.13
C ASP A 49 25.65 -24.97 10.28
N GLU A 50 24.60 -25.60 10.80
CA GLU A 50 23.83 -26.62 10.08
C GLU A 50 22.49 -26.10 9.55
N LEU A 51 21.79 -25.31 10.35
CA LEU A 51 20.46 -24.81 10.00
C LEU A 51 20.10 -23.50 10.71
N THR A 52 19.04 -22.87 10.21
CA THR A 52 18.36 -21.73 10.84
C THR A 52 16.90 -22.11 11.12
N ARG A 53 16.49 -22.09 12.37
CA ARG A 53 15.14 -22.37 12.84
C ARG A 53 14.45 -21.06 13.21
N VAL A 54 13.26 -20.82 12.63
CA VAL A 54 12.42 -19.66 12.92
C VAL A 54 11.13 -20.17 13.57
N ASP A 55 11.00 -19.96 14.87
CA ASP A 55 9.75 -20.20 15.60
C ASP A 55 8.87 -18.96 15.51
N ALA A 56 7.61 -19.14 15.20
CA ALA A 56 6.66 -18.05 14.95
C ALA A 56 5.28 -18.38 15.52
N VAL A 57 4.46 -17.33 15.66
CA VAL A 57 3.03 -17.46 15.94
C VAL A 57 2.28 -17.13 14.65
N PHE A 58 1.51 -18.08 14.17
CA PHE A 58 0.62 -17.91 13.03
C PHE A 58 -0.77 -17.52 13.53
N TYR A 59 -1.37 -16.50 12.92
CA TYR A 59 -2.68 -15.96 13.26
C TYR A 59 -3.63 -16.15 12.08
N GLY A 60 -4.84 -16.63 12.34
CA GLY A 60 -5.86 -16.84 11.32
C GLY A 60 -7.25 -17.03 11.93
N ALA A 61 -8.26 -17.15 11.09
CA ALA A 61 -9.59 -17.51 11.56
C ALA A 61 -9.66 -19.01 11.96
N PRO A 62 -10.45 -19.38 12.96
CA PRO A 62 -10.63 -20.78 13.31
C PRO A 62 -11.06 -21.60 12.10
N GLY A 63 -10.34 -22.71 11.86
CA GLY A 63 -10.58 -23.59 10.72
C GLY A 63 -9.79 -23.24 9.43
N ASP A 64 -9.12 -22.09 9.36
CA ASP A 64 -8.20 -21.79 8.26
C ASP A 64 -7.09 -22.84 8.19
N LEU A 65 -6.67 -23.19 6.99
CA LEU A 65 -5.58 -24.15 6.79
C LEU A 65 -4.21 -23.48 6.90
N ALA A 66 -3.33 -24.06 7.68
CA ALA A 66 -1.98 -23.57 7.90
C ALA A 66 -1.05 -24.05 6.76
N ILE A 67 -0.87 -23.21 5.74
CA ILE A 67 -0.06 -23.49 4.55
C ILE A 67 0.96 -22.38 4.34
N ILE A 68 2.17 -22.74 3.93
CA ILE A 68 3.23 -21.83 3.52
C ILE A 68 3.81 -22.29 2.17
N SER A 69 4.22 -21.36 1.30
CA SER A 69 4.78 -21.70 0.00
C SER A 69 6.22 -22.22 0.11
N SER A 70 6.58 -23.20 -0.72
CA SER A 70 7.98 -23.64 -0.91
C SER A 70 8.88 -22.55 -1.50
N ALA A 71 8.29 -21.48 -2.06
CA ALA A 71 9.00 -20.30 -2.52
C ALA A 71 9.44 -19.38 -1.37
N THR A 72 9.00 -19.64 -0.13
CA THR A 72 9.38 -18.86 1.05
C THR A 72 10.89 -18.87 1.26
N VAL A 73 11.46 -17.69 1.47
CA VAL A 73 12.90 -17.49 1.63
C VAL A 73 13.23 -16.69 2.87
N LEU A 74 14.35 -17.05 3.49
CA LEU A 74 15.06 -16.20 4.42
C LEU A 74 16.19 -15.51 3.64
N ARG A 75 16.04 -14.20 3.41
CA ARG A 75 17.03 -13.40 2.69
C ARG A 75 18.08 -12.87 3.66
N ALA A 76 19.35 -13.22 3.41
CA ALA A 76 20.51 -12.78 4.17
C ALA A 76 21.47 -12.03 3.24
N GLY A 77 21.37 -10.69 3.22
CA GLY A 77 22.06 -9.88 2.21
C GLY A 77 21.61 -10.26 0.78
N ASN A 78 22.54 -10.70 -0.04
CA ASN A 78 22.26 -11.14 -1.42
C ASN A 78 21.86 -12.63 -1.53
N GLN A 79 21.96 -13.39 -0.46
CA GLN A 79 21.63 -14.81 -0.47
C GLN A 79 20.15 -15.03 -0.15
N ARG A 80 19.55 -16.02 -0.81
CA ARG A 80 18.18 -16.45 -0.62
C ARG A 80 18.18 -17.90 -0.17
N LEU A 81 17.93 -18.13 1.09
CA LEU A 81 17.84 -19.45 1.70
C LEU A 81 16.37 -19.89 1.62
N ARG A 82 16.09 -20.93 0.82
CA ARG A 82 14.71 -21.45 0.70
C ARG A 82 14.35 -22.27 1.93
N ILE A 83 13.07 -22.24 2.28
CA ILE A 83 12.50 -23.10 3.30
C ILE A 83 12.80 -24.57 2.98
N SER A 84 13.28 -25.32 3.98
CA SER A 84 13.56 -26.75 3.86
C SER A 84 12.51 -27.61 4.54
N GLU A 85 12.04 -27.18 5.71
CA GLU A 85 11.10 -27.91 6.55
C GLU A 85 10.14 -26.95 7.26
N ALA A 86 8.96 -27.45 7.63
CA ALA A 86 8.00 -26.74 8.47
C ALA A 86 7.33 -27.70 9.47
N GLU A 87 7.07 -27.20 10.69
CA GLU A 87 6.28 -27.90 11.72
C GLU A 87 4.99 -27.11 11.94
N HIS A 88 3.85 -27.80 12.00
CA HIS A 88 2.51 -27.24 12.10
C HIS A 88 2.06 -26.35 10.92
N LEU A 89 2.86 -26.34 9.83
CA LEU A 89 2.53 -25.73 8.54
C LEU A 89 2.74 -26.77 7.43
N SER A 90 1.85 -26.84 6.47
CA SER A 90 2.08 -27.64 5.27
C SER A 90 2.77 -26.78 4.21
N ILE A 91 3.88 -27.28 3.65
CA ILE A 91 4.56 -26.63 2.53
C ILE A 91 3.76 -27.00 1.24
N ASP A 92 3.25 -25.99 0.54
CA ASP A 92 2.45 -26.10 -0.70
C ASP A 92 1.22 -27.05 -0.57
N GLY A 93 0.79 -27.37 0.66
CA GLY A 93 -0.27 -28.34 0.89
C GLY A 93 0.13 -29.80 0.61
N LEU A 94 1.41 -30.10 0.48
CA LEU A 94 1.93 -31.45 0.18
C LEU A 94 1.72 -32.45 1.33
N THR A 95 1.67 -31.96 2.54
CA THR A 95 1.25 -32.72 3.73
C THR A 95 -0.13 -32.26 4.13
N MET A 96 -0.88 -33.06 4.90
CA MET A 96 -2.19 -32.65 5.39
C MET A 96 -2.03 -31.42 6.29
N PRO A 97 -2.56 -30.22 5.89
CA PRO A 97 -2.38 -29.04 6.68
C PRO A 97 -3.19 -29.09 7.95
N GLU A 98 -2.62 -28.54 9.04
CA GLU A 98 -3.36 -28.36 10.28
C GLU A 98 -4.36 -27.22 10.13
N SER A 99 -5.49 -27.37 10.82
CA SER A 99 -6.50 -26.30 10.88
C SER A 99 -6.21 -25.37 12.05
N MET A 100 -6.39 -24.08 11.84
CA MET A 100 -6.30 -23.06 12.87
C MET A 100 -7.23 -23.38 14.04
N PRO A 101 -6.72 -23.45 15.29
CA PRO A 101 -7.53 -23.72 16.45
C PRO A 101 -8.50 -22.57 16.77
N GLN A 102 -9.45 -22.83 17.67
CA GLN A 102 -10.45 -21.84 18.11
C GLN A 102 -9.81 -20.55 18.71
N SER A 103 -8.58 -20.65 19.22
CA SER A 103 -7.84 -19.48 19.72
C SER A 103 -7.43 -18.49 18.61
N GLY A 104 -7.48 -18.88 17.33
CA GLY A 104 -6.97 -18.12 16.22
C GLY A 104 -5.44 -17.94 16.22
N LYS A 105 -4.71 -18.75 17.01
CA LYS A 105 -3.24 -18.68 17.16
C LYS A 105 -2.68 -20.08 17.15
N MET A 106 -1.59 -20.28 16.41
CA MET A 106 -0.85 -21.53 16.32
C MET A 106 0.65 -21.25 16.35
N ASN A 107 1.38 -22.00 17.19
CA ASN A 107 2.85 -21.96 17.15
C ASN A 107 3.31 -22.81 15.98
N VAL A 108 4.19 -22.25 15.18
CA VAL A 108 4.71 -22.88 13.97
C VAL A 108 6.23 -22.74 13.92
N THR A 109 6.88 -23.63 13.21
CA THR A 109 8.33 -23.56 12.98
C THR A 109 8.61 -23.69 11.49
N VAL A 110 9.54 -22.89 10.99
CA VAL A 110 10.09 -23.02 9.64
C VAL A 110 11.61 -23.12 9.72
N VAL A 111 12.17 -24.00 8.90
CA VAL A 111 13.61 -24.31 8.91
C VAL A 111 14.21 -23.89 7.56
N PHE A 112 15.38 -23.32 7.62
CA PHE A 112 16.17 -22.86 6.49
C PHE A 112 17.61 -23.40 6.59
N PRO A 113 18.38 -23.42 5.49
CA PRO A 113 19.81 -23.65 5.52
C PRO A 113 20.53 -22.67 6.47
N PRO A 114 21.79 -22.96 6.85
CA PRO A 114 22.55 -22.11 7.75
C PRO A 114 22.76 -20.70 7.19
N LEU A 115 22.76 -19.72 8.09
CA LEU A 115 23.03 -18.33 7.74
C LEU A 115 24.51 -18.15 7.36
N PRO A 116 24.79 -17.27 6.36
CA PRO A 116 26.17 -16.86 6.08
C PRO A 116 26.83 -16.20 7.29
N ALA A 117 28.14 -16.37 7.42
CA ALA A 117 28.88 -15.71 8.49
C ALA A 117 28.78 -14.18 8.38
N GLY A 118 28.69 -13.50 9.53
CA GLY A 118 28.67 -12.04 9.60
C GLY A 118 27.32 -11.38 9.27
N VAL A 119 26.26 -12.15 9.08
CA VAL A 119 24.91 -11.61 8.89
C VAL A 119 24.35 -11.09 10.20
N HIS A 120 23.87 -9.85 10.22
CA HIS A 120 23.30 -9.18 11.38
C HIS A 120 21.77 -9.02 11.30
N SER A 121 21.22 -9.09 10.09
CA SER A 121 19.78 -9.04 9.88
C SER A 121 19.36 -9.89 8.69
N VAL A 122 18.10 -10.33 8.70
CA VAL A 122 17.50 -11.14 7.65
C VAL A 122 16.10 -10.64 7.34
N ASP A 123 15.56 -11.03 6.16
CA ASP A 123 14.15 -10.85 5.84
C ASP A 123 13.51 -12.21 5.62
N LEU A 124 12.33 -12.43 6.19
CA LEU A 124 11.49 -13.57 5.89
C LEU A 124 10.45 -13.14 4.85
N ILE A 125 10.48 -13.74 3.67
CA ILE A 125 9.66 -13.34 2.52
C ILE A 125 8.92 -14.55 1.96
N GLU A 126 7.61 -14.41 1.84
CA GLU A 126 6.74 -15.35 1.14
C GLU A 126 6.22 -14.68 -0.14
N PRO A 127 6.83 -15.01 -1.31
CA PRO A 127 6.60 -14.27 -2.55
C PRO A 127 5.24 -14.55 -3.18
N ASP A 128 4.65 -15.73 -2.98
CA ASP A 128 3.40 -16.13 -3.63
C ASP A 128 2.18 -15.46 -2.99
N ALA A 129 2.19 -15.30 -1.66
CA ALA A 129 1.19 -14.53 -0.92
C ALA A 129 1.59 -13.07 -0.71
N HIS A 130 2.72 -12.64 -1.29
CA HIS A 130 3.20 -11.25 -1.28
C HIS A 130 3.34 -10.62 0.10
N TRP A 131 3.82 -11.38 1.09
CA TRP A 131 4.12 -10.83 2.41
C TRP A 131 5.56 -11.05 2.84
N GLY A 132 6.01 -10.26 3.78
CA GLY A 132 7.33 -10.39 4.38
C GLY A 132 7.47 -9.66 5.71
N ILE A 133 8.47 -10.08 6.47
CA ILE A 133 8.97 -9.40 7.67
C ILE A 133 10.41 -9.03 7.36
N TYR A 134 10.71 -7.74 7.40
CA TYR A 134 11.94 -7.18 6.87
C TYR A 134 12.81 -6.58 7.96
N GLY A 135 14.13 -6.70 7.79
CA GLY A 135 15.12 -6.17 8.73
C GLY A 135 15.07 -6.81 10.10
N ILE A 136 14.82 -8.14 10.15
CA ILE A 136 14.77 -8.92 11.39
C ILE A 136 16.18 -9.00 11.98
N GLN A 137 16.35 -8.55 13.21
CA GLN A 137 17.64 -8.47 13.87
C GLN A 137 18.08 -9.80 14.47
N LEU A 138 19.31 -10.22 14.19
CA LEU A 138 19.94 -11.44 14.72
C LEU A 138 20.82 -11.18 15.94
N THR A 139 20.82 -9.96 16.43
CA THR A 139 21.49 -9.57 17.67
C THR A 139 20.46 -9.02 18.64
N SER A 140 20.68 -9.20 19.93
CA SER A 140 19.83 -8.63 20.98
C SER A 140 19.95 -7.11 21.09
N ALA A 141 20.64 -6.48 20.16
CA ALA A 141 20.94 -5.06 20.22
C ALA A 141 19.70 -4.20 19.99
N GLU A 142 19.47 -3.26 20.87
CA GLU A 142 18.50 -2.19 20.79
C GLU A 142 18.79 -1.10 19.72
N PRO A 143 19.84 -1.16 18.85
CA PRO A 143 20.23 -0.05 17.97
C PRO A 143 19.12 0.40 17.02
N TYR A 144 18.19 -0.49 16.66
CA TYR A 144 17.06 -0.16 15.79
C TYR A 144 15.94 0.63 16.48
N VAL A 145 15.97 0.71 17.80
CA VAL A 145 15.02 1.48 18.61
C VAL A 145 15.61 2.84 18.99
N PHE A 146 16.90 3.02 18.72
CA PHE A 146 17.62 4.24 19.01
C PHE A 146 17.05 5.41 18.21
N LEU A 147 16.81 6.52 18.87
CA LEU A 147 16.42 7.76 18.21
C LEU A 147 17.68 8.47 17.71
N PRO A 148 17.75 8.83 16.42
CA PRO A 148 18.76 9.76 15.94
C PRO A 148 18.74 11.06 16.77
N ASP A 149 19.90 11.69 16.98
CA ASP A 149 20.04 12.92 17.79
C ASP A 149 19.03 14.01 17.40
N PHE A 150 18.75 14.13 16.11
CA PHE A 150 17.74 15.03 15.58
C PHE A 150 16.33 14.77 16.14
N LEU A 151 15.90 13.50 16.21
CA LEU A 151 14.58 13.14 16.76
C LEU A 151 14.56 13.23 18.28
N GLN A 152 15.70 13.04 18.95
CA GLN A 152 15.83 13.29 20.38
C GLN A 152 15.62 14.79 20.67
N ALA A 153 16.30 15.66 19.94
CA ALA A 153 16.13 17.10 20.06
C ALA A 153 14.68 17.55 19.81
N MET A 154 14.02 16.97 18.80
CA MET A 154 12.59 17.23 18.56
C MET A 154 11.69 16.72 19.69
N ALA A 155 12.04 15.62 20.35
CA ALA A 155 11.27 15.08 21.46
C ALA A 155 11.35 15.96 22.71
N GLU A 156 12.47 16.67 22.90
CA GLU A 156 12.73 17.57 24.02
C GLU A 156 12.22 19.01 23.77
N LYS A 157 11.93 19.35 22.51
CA LYS A 157 11.42 20.66 22.12
C LYS A 157 10.09 20.94 22.83
N LYS A 158 10.04 21.96 23.66
CA LYS A 158 8.78 22.47 24.21
C LYS A 158 8.09 23.30 23.14
N VAL A 159 6.95 22.84 22.69
CA VAL A 159 6.11 23.54 21.70
C VAL A 159 4.96 24.20 22.44
N GLU A 160 4.83 25.52 22.32
CA GLU A 160 3.67 26.23 22.85
C GLU A 160 2.43 25.92 22.02
N GLU A 161 1.35 25.51 22.69
CA GLU A 161 0.04 25.38 22.04
C GLU A 161 -0.48 26.77 21.68
N LYS A 162 -0.47 27.10 20.39
CA LYS A 162 -1.17 28.28 19.88
C LYS A 162 -2.59 27.85 19.49
N PRO A 163 -3.61 28.64 19.88
CA PRO A 163 -4.98 28.37 19.44
C PRO A 163 -5.04 28.36 17.90
N LEU A 164 -5.44 27.25 17.33
CA LEU A 164 -5.65 27.13 15.89
C LEU A 164 -6.96 27.87 15.55
N GLN A 165 -6.86 28.93 14.74
CA GLN A 165 -8.04 29.61 14.25
C GLN A 165 -8.69 28.74 13.17
N ASP A 166 -9.92 28.35 13.40
CA ASP A 166 -10.72 27.68 12.37
C ASP A 166 -11.34 28.73 11.46
N LYS A 167 -11.02 28.69 10.17
CA LYS A 167 -11.53 29.59 9.13
C LYS A 167 -11.65 28.87 7.81
N LEU A 168 -12.59 29.28 6.98
CA LEU A 168 -12.62 28.88 5.58
C LEU A 168 -11.43 29.53 4.85
N SER A 169 -10.63 28.72 4.19
CA SER A 169 -9.50 29.17 3.41
C SER A 169 -9.12 28.07 2.42
N ALA A 170 -9.30 28.34 1.14
CA ALA A 170 -8.86 27.39 0.13
C ALA A 170 -7.36 27.44 -0.05
N GLY A 171 -6.72 26.26 -0.03
CA GLY A 171 -5.29 26.20 -0.23
C GLY A 171 -4.79 24.78 -0.47
N LYS A 172 -3.66 24.69 -1.18
CA LYS A 172 -2.92 23.45 -1.36
C LYS A 172 -1.97 23.30 -0.17
N SER A 173 -2.17 22.27 0.61
CA SER A 173 -1.33 21.91 1.74
C SER A 173 -0.42 20.76 1.35
N SER A 174 0.74 20.65 1.98
CA SER A 174 1.68 19.57 1.74
C SER A 174 2.05 18.84 3.03
N VAL A 175 2.25 17.52 2.90
CA VAL A 175 2.90 16.68 3.90
C VAL A 175 4.26 16.28 3.37
N ASN A 176 5.31 16.80 3.98
CA ASN A 176 6.71 16.47 3.69
C ASN A 176 7.18 15.49 4.75
N GLY A 177 7.35 14.21 4.37
CA GLY A 177 7.69 13.17 5.33
C GLY A 177 9.10 12.64 5.15
N TYR A 178 9.65 12.13 6.25
CA TYR A 178 10.89 11.37 6.27
C TYR A 178 10.75 10.13 7.14
N ILE A 179 11.16 8.97 6.63
CA ILE A 179 11.01 7.67 7.27
C ILE A 179 12.38 7.12 7.67
N PHE A 180 12.66 7.15 8.96
CA PHE A 180 13.88 6.55 9.51
C PHE A 180 13.77 5.03 9.53
N GLY A 181 14.86 4.36 9.11
CA GLY A 181 14.92 2.91 8.98
C GLY A 181 14.33 2.37 7.69
N TYR A 182 13.94 3.24 6.74
CA TYR A 182 13.52 2.82 5.41
C TYR A 182 14.70 2.32 4.57
N ASP A 183 14.44 1.27 3.82
CA ASP A 183 15.32 0.75 2.77
C ASP A 183 14.47 0.46 1.52
N THR A 184 15.04 0.67 0.34
CA THR A 184 14.34 0.49 -0.94
C THR A 184 13.84 -0.93 -1.19
N HIS A 185 14.35 -1.91 -0.45
CA HIS A 185 13.90 -3.30 -0.50
C HIS A 185 12.61 -3.54 0.30
N TYR A 186 12.20 -2.58 1.16
CA TYR A 186 10.99 -2.71 1.96
C TYR A 186 9.78 -2.18 1.19
N PRO A 187 8.77 -3.02 0.92
CA PRO A 187 7.54 -2.52 0.30
C PRO A 187 6.82 -1.60 1.30
N LEU A 188 6.78 -0.32 0.97
CA LEU A 188 6.16 0.70 1.81
C LEU A 188 5.37 1.66 0.94
N ASP A 189 4.06 1.65 1.12
CA ASP A 189 3.14 2.63 0.54
C ASP A 189 2.72 3.62 1.62
N ILE A 190 2.71 4.90 1.26
CA ILE A 190 2.29 5.99 2.13
C ILE A 190 0.99 6.52 1.57
N ARG A 191 -0.07 6.42 2.36
CA ARG A 191 -1.42 6.80 1.98
C ARG A 191 -1.92 7.92 2.88
N LEU A 192 -2.46 8.97 2.28
CA LEU A 192 -3.11 10.07 2.98
C LEU A 192 -4.61 10.05 2.63
N GLU A 193 -5.46 9.80 3.60
CA GLU A 193 -6.92 9.86 3.48
C GLU A 193 -7.42 11.25 3.90
N ILE A 194 -8.18 11.88 3.01
CA ILE A 194 -8.59 13.27 3.10
C ILE A 194 -10.11 13.33 2.98
N PRO A 195 -10.85 13.90 3.95
CA PRO A 195 -12.28 14.18 3.79
C PRO A 195 -12.53 15.11 2.59
N ASP A 196 -13.49 14.77 1.76
CA ASP A 196 -13.86 15.57 0.59
C ASP A 196 -15.15 16.34 0.85
N PRO A 197 -15.09 17.67 0.95
CA PRO A 197 -16.27 18.51 1.16
C PRO A 197 -17.34 18.39 0.07
N PHE A 198 -16.95 17.97 -1.15
CA PHE A 198 -17.90 17.86 -2.27
C PHE A 198 -18.73 16.58 -2.25
N THR A 199 -18.24 15.53 -1.62
CA THR A 199 -18.90 14.22 -1.67
C THR A 199 -19.30 13.69 -0.29
N ASN A 200 -18.88 14.36 0.80
CA ASN A 200 -18.96 13.88 2.18
C ASN A 200 -18.29 12.50 2.41
N ASN A 201 -17.40 12.10 1.50
CA ASN A 201 -16.62 10.89 1.58
C ASN A 201 -15.15 11.25 1.83
N THR A 202 -14.30 10.25 1.91
CA THR A 202 -12.85 10.43 1.89
C THR A 202 -12.30 10.03 0.54
N TYR A 203 -11.28 10.73 0.08
CA TYR A 203 -10.41 10.28 -1.01
C TYR A 203 -9.01 10.05 -0.47
N ALA A 204 -8.22 9.27 -1.16
CA ALA A 204 -6.86 8.97 -0.72
C ALA A 204 -5.85 9.31 -1.82
N LYS A 205 -4.68 9.75 -1.38
CA LYS A 205 -3.50 9.89 -2.23
C LYS A 205 -2.43 8.94 -1.73
N THR A 206 -1.86 8.15 -2.62
CA THR A 206 -0.82 7.19 -2.30
C THR A 206 0.47 7.56 -3.02
N VAL A 207 1.58 7.56 -2.31
CA VAL A 207 2.92 7.80 -2.87
C VAL A 207 3.89 6.74 -2.35
N LYS A 208 4.97 6.56 -3.10
CA LYS A 208 6.09 5.74 -2.65
C LYS A 208 7.16 6.60 -1.99
N CYS A 209 7.83 6.02 -1.03
CA CYS A 209 9.01 6.61 -0.43
C CYS A 209 10.15 6.68 -1.46
N LYS A 210 10.89 7.78 -1.49
CA LYS A 210 12.12 7.86 -2.28
C LYS A 210 13.23 7.04 -1.61
N ALA A 211 14.32 6.79 -2.34
CA ALA A 211 15.43 5.99 -1.85
C ALA A 211 16.07 6.55 -0.56
N ASP A 212 16.00 7.85 -0.35
CA ASP A 212 16.49 8.53 0.85
C ASP A 212 15.53 8.48 2.04
N GLY A 213 14.37 7.84 1.91
CA GLY A 213 13.35 7.79 2.95
C GLY A 213 12.38 8.97 2.93
N SER A 214 12.51 9.92 2.01
CA SER A 214 11.61 11.07 1.92
C SER A 214 10.36 10.77 1.09
N PHE A 215 9.26 11.47 1.40
CA PHE A 215 8.04 11.49 0.59
C PHE A 215 7.36 12.85 0.63
N HIS A 216 6.50 13.10 -0.35
CA HIS A 216 5.73 14.33 -0.47
C HIS A 216 4.31 14.03 -0.96
N ILE A 217 3.30 14.54 -0.26
CA ILE A 217 1.90 14.42 -0.63
C ILE A 217 1.23 15.80 -0.52
N GLU A 218 0.54 16.22 -1.56
CA GLU A 218 -0.26 17.44 -1.57
C GLU A 218 -1.74 17.12 -1.33
N ALA A 219 -2.43 18.02 -0.62
CA ALA A 219 -3.88 17.97 -0.39
C ALA A 219 -4.51 19.33 -0.66
N ASP A 220 -5.59 19.34 -1.43
CA ASP A 220 -6.38 20.56 -1.61
C ASP A 220 -7.41 20.63 -0.47
N LEU A 221 -7.39 21.71 0.31
CA LEU A 221 -8.21 21.87 1.50
C LEU A 221 -9.00 23.17 1.45
N LEU A 222 -10.18 23.16 2.08
CA LEU A 222 -11.08 24.32 2.21
C LEU A 222 -11.12 24.87 3.64
N ALA A 223 -10.72 24.08 4.60
CA ALA A 223 -10.66 24.45 6.02
C ALA A 223 -9.63 23.57 6.71
N ASN A 224 -9.33 23.84 7.99
CA ASN A 224 -8.55 22.93 8.81
C ASN A 224 -9.16 21.53 8.77
N THR A 225 -8.38 20.53 8.39
CA THR A 225 -8.90 19.20 8.07
C THR A 225 -8.10 18.10 8.75
N HIS A 226 -8.81 17.25 9.50
CA HIS A 226 -8.23 16.02 10.05
C HIS A 226 -8.08 14.99 8.93
N VAL A 227 -6.87 14.56 8.69
CA VAL A 227 -6.49 13.56 7.68
C VAL A 227 -5.86 12.36 8.34
N ARG A 228 -5.88 11.22 7.67
CA ARG A 228 -5.24 10.00 8.14
C ARG A 228 -4.05 9.64 7.25
N LEU A 229 -2.87 9.63 7.86
CA LEU A 229 -1.64 9.15 7.25
C LEU A 229 -1.47 7.68 7.61
N SER A 230 -1.33 6.81 6.61
CA SER A 230 -1.16 5.37 6.78
C SER A 230 0.13 4.89 6.12
N LEU A 231 0.83 3.98 6.81
CA LEU A 231 2.02 3.28 6.32
C LEU A 231 1.80 1.79 6.55
N ASN A 232 1.71 0.99 5.50
CA ASN A 232 1.33 -0.40 5.60
C ASN A 232 0.07 -0.57 6.48
N LYS A 233 0.23 -1.07 7.71
CA LYS A 233 -0.86 -1.33 8.66
C LYS A 233 -1.00 -0.25 9.74
N ALA A 234 -0.03 0.65 9.85
CA ALA A 234 -0.08 1.75 10.80
C ALA A 234 -0.86 2.92 10.23
N SER A 235 -1.70 3.53 11.05
CA SER A 235 -2.39 4.77 10.70
C SER A 235 -2.29 5.79 11.82
N PHE A 236 -2.21 7.07 11.42
CA PHE A 236 -2.04 8.21 12.31
C PHE A 236 -2.92 9.35 11.82
N ASP A 237 -3.65 9.95 12.73
CA ASP A 237 -4.46 11.11 12.41
C ASP A 237 -3.64 12.38 12.63
N CYS A 238 -3.69 13.33 11.70
CA CYS A 238 -3.07 14.64 11.84
C CYS A 238 -3.96 15.72 11.27
N LEU A 239 -3.75 16.95 11.73
CA LEU A 239 -4.44 18.14 11.27
C LEU A 239 -3.59 18.85 10.24
N LEU A 240 -4.16 19.14 9.08
CA LEU A 240 -3.58 19.98 8.04
C LEU A 240 -4.30 21.32 7.97
N ILE A 241 -3.55 22.37 7.70
CA ILE A 241 -4.04 23.75 7.56
C ILE A 241 -3.95 24.13 6.08
N PRO A 242 -5.01 24.69 5.46
CA PRO A 242 -5.00 25.10 4.06
C PRO A 242 -3.85 26.06 3.73
N GLY A 243 -3.09 25.73 2.68
CA GLY A 243 -1.96 26.54 2.22
C GLY A 243 -0.65 26.36 2.99
N GLU A 244 -0.66 25.53 4.04
CA GLU A 244 0.51 25.36 4.91
C GLU A 244 1.23 24.02 4.65
N GLU A 245 2.51 23.98 5.03
CA GLU A 245 3.33 22.77 5.01
C GLU A 245 3.34 22.11 6.38
N THR A 246 3.26 20.79 6.39
CA THR A 246 3.44 19.95 7.58
C THR A 246 4.59 18.99 7.32
N ALA A 247 5.62 19.05 8.14
CA ALA A 247 6.67 18.04 8.14
C ALA A 247 6.32 16.91 9.10
N VAL A 248 6.60 15.67 8.71
CA VAL A 248 6.41 14.49 9.57
C VAL A 248 7.63 13.59 9.49
N TYR A 249 8.14 13.21 10.65
CA TYR A 249 9.28 12.32 10.82
C TYR A 249 8.80 11.04 11.47
N ILE A 250 9.04 9.90 10.84
CA ILE A 250 8.48 8.60 11.21
C ILE A 250 9.62 7.63 11.50
N HIS A 251 9.60 7.01 12.68
CA HIS A 251 10.56 5.96 13.03
C HIS A 251 9.95 4.60 12.71
N LEU A 252 10.23 4.06 11.52
CA LEU A 252 9.58 2.87 10.98
C LEU A 252 9.68 1.63 11.90
N PRO A 253 10.84 1.28 12.48
CA PRO A 253 10.90 0.15 13.40
C PRO A 253 9.98 0.30 14.61
N ARG A 254 9.93 1.48 15.24
CA ARG A 254 9.03 1.72 16.38
C ARG A 254 7.55 1.63 15.99
N VAL A 255 7.20 2.14 14.80
CA VAL A 255 5.85 1.99 14.26
C VAL A 255 5.47 0.52 14.11
N SER A 256 6.35 -0.27 13.52
CA SER A 256 6.09 -1.69 13.24
C SER A 256 6.04 -2.54 14.52
N MET A 257 6.97 -2.34 15.43
CA MET A 257 7.02 -3.08 16.70
C MET A 257 5.86 -2.73 17.63
N ALA A 258 5.34 -1.49 17.59
CA ALA A 258 4.17 -1.11 18.36
C ALA A 258 2.86 -1.76 17.86
N GLN A 259 2.89 -2.43 16.71
CA GLN A 259 1.75 -3.18 16.16
C GLN A 259 1.89 -4.68 16.29
N SER A 260 3.06 -5.16 16.71
CA SER A 260 3.32 -6.59 16.94
C SER A 260 2.68 -7.03 18.26
N HIS A 261 1.87 -8.08 18.23
CA HIS A 261 1.31 -8.68 19.44
C HIS A 261 2.38 -9.19 20.41
N LEU A 262 3.54 -9.59 19.88
CA LEU A 262 4.66 -10.09 20.70
C LEU A 262 5.50 -8.97 21.32
N LEU A 263 5.51 -7.76 20.74
CA LEU A 263 6.37 -6.65 21.11
C LEU A 263 5.58 -5.41 21.60
N GLU A 264 4.27 -5.37 21.41
CA GLU A 264 3.42 -4.23 21.74
C GLU A 264 3.62 -3.71 23.15
N SER A 265 3.65 -4.60 24.15
CA SER A 265 3.82 -4.20 25.56
C SER A 265 5.08 -3.36 25.82
N LYS A 266 6.13 -3.58 25.02
CA LYS A 266 7.40 -2.83 25.13
C LYS A 266 7.35 -1.50 24.36
N TYR A 267 6.63 -1.44 23.22
CA TYR A 267 6.74 -0.31 22.29
C TYR A 267 5.45 0.50 22.11
N ALA A 268 4.32 0.08 22.67
CA ALA A 268 3.02 0.76 22.51
C ALA A 268 3.04 2.24 22.92
N HIS A 269 3.79 2.58 23.97
CA HIS A 269 3.89 3.95 24.50
C HIS A 269 5.12 4.72 23.96
N SER A 270 5.96 4.10 23.13
CA SER A 270 7.10 4.78 22.57
C SER A 270 6.67 5.81 21.53
N ARG A 271 7.25 7.02 21.61
CA ARG A 271 7.05 8.02 20.56
C ARG A 271 7.67 7.52 19.26
N ARG A 272 6.92 7.64 18.17
CA ARG A 272 7.27 7.07 16.85
C ARG A 272 7.03 8.02 15.69
N LEU A 273 6.36 9.18 15.97
CA LEU A 273 6.14 10.26 15.02
C LEU A 273 6.46 11.61 15.69
N TRP A 274 6.97 12.51 14.88
CA TRP A 274 7.23 13.91 15.23
C TRP A 274 6.73 14.78 14.09
N PHE A 275 6.02 15.83 14.43
CA PHE A 275 5.52 16.81 13.46
C PHE A 275 6.23 18.14 13.66
N ASP A 276 6.38 18.90 12.55
CA ASP A 276 6.82 20.29 12.54
C ASP A 276 5.91 21.08 11.58
N GLY A 277 5.85 22.42 11.72
CA GLY A 277 5.02 23.30 10.91
C GLY A 277 3.81 23.85 11.63
N ALA A 278 2.83 24.34 10.87
CA ALA A 278 1.75 25.19 11.38
C ALA A 278 0.86 24.54 12.48
N ALA A 279 0.67 23.23 12.45
CA ALA A 279 -0.11 22.48 13.44
C ALA A 279 0.77 21.60 14.35
N GLU A 280 2.04 21.92 14.51
CA GLU A 280 3.05 21.12 15.24
C GLU A 280 2.56 20.68 16.63
N ALA A 281 2.16 21.64 17.46
CA ALA A 281 1.75 21.36 18.85
C ALA A 281 0.56 20.39 18.89
N TYR A 282 -0.46 20.68 18.08
CA TYR A 282 -1.65 19.85 18.00
C TYR A 282 -1.32 18.43 17.52
N ASN A 283 -0.58 18.31 16.42
CA ASN A 283 -0.25 17.01 15.83
C ASN A 283 0.63 16.18 16.77
N ASN A 284 1.62 16.79 17.42
CA ASN A 284 2.47 16.10 18.38
C ASN A 284 1.72 15.61 19.63
N ALA A 285 0.65 16.31 20.03
CA ALA A 285 -0.18 15.92 21.18
C ALA A 285 -1.22 14.81 20.83
N HIS A 286 -1.68 14.74 19.58
CA HIS A 286 -2.86 13.95 19.20
C HIS A 286 -2.58 12.79 18.23
N ALA A 287 -1.50 12.79 17.47
CA ALA A 287 -1.23 11.83 16.38
C ALA A 287 -1.22 10.34 16.81
N ILE A 288 -1.03 10.04 18.09
CA ILE A 288 -0.95 8.65 18.61
C ILE A 288 -2.28 8.20 19.22
N LYS A 289 -3.24 9.08 19.41
CA LYS A 289 -4.56 8.74 19.97
C LYS A 289 -5.38 8.02 18.92
N LYS A 290 -5.65 6.72 19.14
CA LYS A 290 -6.56 5.93 18.29
C LYS A 290 -7.97 6.52 18.36
N GLY A 291 -8.63 6.70 17.21
CA GLY A 291 -10.07 6.88 17.13
C GLY A 291 -10.58 8.30 16.95
N THR A 292 -9.75 9.25 16.51
CA THR A 292 -10.29 10.51 15.99
C THR A 292 -11.01 10.22 14.66
N SER A 293 -12.29 10.57 14.60
CA SER A 293 -13.04 10.53 13.34
C SER A 293 -12.39 11.53 12.37
N LEU A 294 -12.19 11.12 11.12
CA LEU A 294 -11.84 12.07 10.07
C LEU A 294 -12.97 13.10 9.96
N GLN A 295 -12.71 14.33 10.36
CA GLN A 295 -13.71 15.38 10.38
C GLN A 295 -13.18 16.61 9.62
N SER A 296 -14.02 17.12 8.76
CA SER A 296 -13.86 18.46 8.24
C SER A 296 -14.38 19.47 9.27
N SER A 297 -13.92 20.71 9.18
CA SER A 297 -14.40 21.79 10.03
C SER A 297 -15.92 21.94 10.00
N SER A 298 -16.51 22.22 11.16
CA SER A 298 -17.94 22.53 11.28
C SER A 298 -18.35 23.77 10.46
N LEU A 299 -17.39 24.63 10.10
CA LEU A 299 -17.64 25.79 9.23
C LEU A 299 -18.14 25.40 7.83
N LEU A 300 -17.89 24.19 7.37
CA LEU A 300 -18.40 23.72 6.08
C LEU A 300 -19.95 23.69 6.04
N GLN A 301 -20.58 23.56 7.19
CA GLN A 301 -22.05 23.61 7.31
C GLN A 301 -22.61 25.00 6.93
N THR A 302 -21.84 26.06 7.12
CA THR A 302 -22.27 27.43 6.77
C THR A 302 -22.29 27.71 5.28
N VAL A 303 -21.65 26.88 4.47
CA VAL A 303 -21.52 27.01 3.00
C VAL A 303 -22.06 25.82 2.22
N THR A 304 -22.95 25.03 2.82
CA THR A 304 -23.48 23.78 2.24
C THR A 304 -24.05 23.98 0.82
N ALA A 305 -24.84 25.04 0.62
CA ALA A 305 -25.45 25.31 -0.70
C ALA A 305 -24.38 25.58 -1.78
N ASP A 306 -23.29 26.25 -1.44
CA ASP A 306 -22.18 26.52 -2.35
C ASP A 306 -21.37 25.24 -2.61
N LEU A 307 -21.22 24.38 -1.60
CA LEU A 307 -20.59 23.07 -1.74
C LEU A 307 -21.39 22.14 -2.67
N ASP A 308 -22.71 22.11 -2.55
CA ASP A 308 -23.58 21.30 -3.43
C ASP A 308 -23.45 21.73 -4.90
N ARG A 309 -23.47 23.05 -5.18
CA ARG A 309 -23.27 23.60 -6.54
C ARG A 309 -21.88 23.24 -7.07
N SER A 310 -20.86 23.42 -6.23
CA SER A 310 -19.46 23.09 -6.57
C SER A 310 -19.27 21.62 -6.83
N SER A 311 -19.91 20.75 -6.05
CA SER A 311 -19.89 19.28 -6.25
C SER A 311 -20.41 18.91 -7.64
N GLN A 312 -21.50 19.52 -8.06
CA GLN A 312 -22.08 19.27 -9.37
C GLN A 312 -21.14 19.72 -10.50
N VAL A 313 -20.57 20.92 -10.41
CA VAL A 313 -19.56 21.42 -11.38
C VAL A 313 -18.36 20.50 -11.42
N TYR A 314 -17.83 20.13 -10.26
CA TYR A 314 -16.65 19.25 -10.16
C TYR A 314 -16.88 17.89 -10.84
N LYS A 315 -18.03 17.26 -10.58
CA LYS A 315 -18.44 15.99 -11.24
C LYS A 315 -18.48 16.13 -12.77
N ASN A 316 -19.04 17.24 -13.27
CA ASN A 316 -19.10 17.50 -14.70
C ASN A 316 -17.71 17.69 -15.30
N VAL A 317 -16.83 18.43 -14.62
CA VAL A 317 -15.43 18.64 -15.06
C VAL A 317 -14.63 17.34 -15.01
N GLN A 318 -14.79 16.51 -13.99
CA GLN A 318 -14.16 15.19 -13.98
C GLN A 318 -14.57 14.33 -15.19
N LYS A 319 -15.84 14.42 -15.59
CA LYS A 319 -16.37 13.67 -16.75
C LYS A 319 -15.90 14.22 -18.09
N ASN A 320 -15.85 15.54 -18.23
CA ASN A 320 -15.64 16.19 -19.54
C ASN A 320 -14.24 16.80 -19.71
N LEU A 321 -13.46 16.89 -18.64
CA LEU A 321 -12.15 17.55 -18.53
C LEU A 321 -12.13 19.00 -18.98
N ARG A 322 -13.30 19.65 -18.96
CA ARG A 322 -13.50 21.07 -19.32
C ARG A 322 -14.74 21.64 -18.64
N VAL A 323 -14.74 22.93 -18.41
CA VAL A 323 -15.89 23.67 -17.90
C VAL A 323 -16.85 23.93 -19.06
N GLN A 324 -18.12 23.57 -18.91
CA GLN A 324 -19.19 23.83 -19.89
C GLN A 324 -19.98 25.11 -19.53
N ASP A 325 -20.85 25.59 -20.42
CA ASP A 325 -21.63 26.81 -20.15
C ASP A 325 -22.64 26.64 -19.01
N ALA A 326 -23.20 25.42 -18.85
CA ALA A 326 -24.03 25.09 -17.70
C ALA A 326 -23.24 25.18 -16.37
N ASP A 327 -21.98 24.74 -16.38
CA ASP A 327 -21.10 24.83 -15.23
C ASP A 327 -20.76 26.27 -14.86
N LYS A 328 -20.50 27.13 -15.86
CA LYS A 328 -20.29 28.58 -15.67
C LYS A 328 -21.46 29.24 -14.98
N LYS A 329 -22.70 28.87 -15.36
CA LYS A 329 -23.92 29.35 -14.71
C LYS A 329 -24.02 28.93 -13.26
N LEU A 330 -23.69 27.66 -12.93
CA LEU A 330 -23.66 27.22 -11.56
C LEU A 330 -22.54 27.92 -10.76
N MET A 331 -21.36 28.07 -11.36
CA MET A 331 -20.24 28.78 -10.72
C MET A 331 -20.59 30.22 -10.39
N SER A 332 -21.32 30.94 -11.27
CA SER A 332 -21.73 32.32 -11.00
C SER A 332 -22.72 32.48 -9.83
N SER A 333 -23.33 31.39 -9.37
CA SER A 333 -24.24 31.36 -8.21
C SER A 333 -23.58 30.91 -6.90
N ILE A 334 -22.26 30.62 -6.91
CA ILE A 334 -21.47 30.33 -5.70
C ILE A 334 -21.12 31.68 -5.05
N SER A 335 -21.54 31.85 -3.80
CA SER A 335 -21.39 33.11 -3.07
C SER A 335 -20.07 33.17 -2.29
N SER A 336 -19.56 32.04 -1.79
CA SER A 336 -18.30 31.97 -1.03
C SER A 336 -17.08 32.01 -1.95
N PRO A 337 -16.22 33.02 -1.84
CA PRO A 337 -14.97 33.08 -2.59
C PRO A 337 -14.02 31.94 -2.24
N GLU A 338 -14.04 31.43 -1.01
CA GLU A 338 -13.21 30.31 -0.57
C GLU A 338 -13.67 29.01 -1.22
N VAL A 339 -14.99 28.76 -1.27
CA VAL A 339 -15.55 27.58 -1.96
C VAL A 339 -15.24 27.64 -3.45
N MET A 340 -15.34 28.82 -4.07
CA MET A 340 -14.99 29.02 -5.47
C MET A 340 -13.48 28.75 -5.72
N ALA A 341 -12.62 29.27 -4.85
CA ALA A 341 -11.17 29.02 -4.95
C ALA A 341 -10.85 27.52 -4.81
N TYR A 342 -11.49 26.84 -3.85
CA TYR A 342 -11.33 25.40 -3.67
C TYR A 342 -11.82 24.61 -4.89
N LEU A 343 -12.97 24.96 -5.45
CA LEU A 343 -13.48 24.34 -6.68
C LEU A 343 -12.46 24.45 -7.83
N LYS A 344 -11.86 25.62 -8.03
CA LYS A 344 -10.82 25.81 -9.06
C LYS A 344 -9.62 24.92 -8.84
N LEU A 345 -9.08 24.86 -7.61
CA LEU A 345 -7.95 23.96 -7.27
C LEU A 345 -8.28 22.51 -7.62
N ARG A 346 -9.45 22.03 -7.25
CA ARG A 346 -9.88 20.65 -7.50
C ARG A 346 -10.06 20.37 -9.00
N MET A 347 -10.63 21.30 -9.76
CA MET A 347 -10.79 21.16 -11.22
C MET A 347 -9.45 21.12 -11.95
N GLU A 348 -8.54 22.04 -11.63
CA GLU A 348 -7.19 22.08 -12.19
C GLU A 348 -6.42 20.77 -11.88
N GLY A 349 -6.52 20.29 -10.64
CA GLY A 349 -5.94 19.02 -10.25
C GLY A 349 -6.46 17.83 -11.05
N ALA A 350 -7.78 17.75 -11.26
CA ALA A 350 -8.40 16.67 -12.03
C ALA A 350 -7.98 16.70 -13.52
N ILE A 351 -7.97 17.89 -14.14
CA ILE A 351 -7.54 18.06 -15.54
C ILE A 351 -6.06 17.69 -15.69
N ALA A 352 -5.18 18.23 -14.83
CA ALA A 352 -3.75 17.94 -14.89
C ALA A 352 -3.43 16.46 -14.65
N GLN A 353 -4.21 15.79 -13.80
CA GLN A 353 -4.06 14.35 -13.56
C GLN A 353 -4.44 13.53 -14.79
N ALA A 354 -5.54 13.88 -15.46
CA ALA A 354 -5.97 13.21 -16.68
C ALA A 354 -5.00 13.44 -17.85
N GLU A 355 -4.42 14.63 -17.98
CA GLU A 355 -3.40 14.92 -19.00
C GLU A 355 -2.12 14.11 -18.76
N ARG A 356 -1.66 14.03 -17.50
CA ARG A 356 -0.52 13.15 -17.13
C ARG A 356 -0.79 11.69 -17.45
N ALA A 357 -2.01 11.23 -17.22
CA ALA A 357 -2.41 9.86 -17.55
C ALA A 357 -2.34 9.57 -19.07
N LYS A 358 -2.69 10.53 -19.91
CA LYS A 358 -2.57 10.41 -21.37
C LYS A 358 -1.12 10.33 -21.85
N SER A 359 -0.20 11.04 -21.20
CA SER A 359 1.21 11.12 -21.61
C SER A 359 2.13 10.09 -20.95
N ALA A 360 1.64 9.32 -19.99
CA ALA A 360 2.48 8.42 -19.20
C ALA A 360 2.80 7.12 -19.95
N HIS A 361 4.09 6.85 -20.14
CA HIS A 361 4.61 5.54 -20.57
C HIS A 361 4.56 4.48 -19.46
N GLY A 362 4.13 4.84 -18.25
CA GLY A 362 4.00 4.02 -17.06
C GLY A 362 2.54 3.76 -16.67
N TYR A 363 2.30 3.64 -15.37
CA TYR A 363 0.94 3.49 -14.82
C TYR A 363 0.50 4.75 -14.08
N VAL A 364 -0.82 4.95 -14.03
CA VAL A 364 -1.47 6.01 -13.24
C VAL A 364 -2.66 5.39 -12.52
N ALA A 365 -2.70 5.47 -11.19
CA ALA A 365 -3.88 5.12 -10.40
C ALA A 365 -4.76 6.34 -10.22
N LEU A 366 -6.03 6.23 -10.61
CA LEU A 366 -7.04 7.29 -10.52
C LEU A 366 -8.13 6.88 -9.53
N GLU A 367 -8.68 7.86 -8.84
CA GLU A 367 -9.85 7.65 -8.00
C GLU A 367 -11.13 7.97 -8.76
N LEU A 368 -12.16 7.18 -8.49
CA LEU A 368 -13.50 7.42 -9.01
C LEU A 368 -14.41 7.89 -7.89
N ASN A 369 -15.33 8.81 -8.21
CA ASN A 369 -16.35 9.23 -7.26
C ASN A 369 -17.16 8.02 -6.77
N SER A 370 -17.15 7.78 -5.48
CA SER A 370 -17.76 6.60 -4.84
C SER A 370 -19.30 6.53 -4.96
N THR A 371 -19.96 7.64 -5.36
CA THR A 371 -21.41 7.68 -5.56
C THR A 371 -21.87 7.21 -6.94
N LEU A 372 -20.94 7.02 -7.89
CA LEU A 372 -21.26 6.55 -9.24
C LEU A 372 -21.63 5.07 -9.21
N MET A 373 -22.69 4.70 -9.96
CA MET A 373 -23.19 3.33 -10.06
C MET A 373 -23.53 2.97 -11.51
N GLY A 374 -23.55 1.68 -11.80
CA GLY A 374 -23.98 1.15 -13.09
C GLY A 374 -23.23 1.72 -14.29
N GLU A 375 -23.99 2.22 -15.25
CA GLU A 375 -23.47 2.80 -16.49
C GLU A 375 -22.62 4.06 -16.27
N ASP A 376 -22.89 4.81 -15.20
CA ASP A 376 -22.15 6.03 -14.89
C ASP A 376 -20.69 5.75 -14.53
N ILE A 377 -20.39 4.57 -13.99
CA ILE A 377 -19.02 4.14 -13.72
C ILE A 377 -18.24 4.03 -15.03
N LEU A 378 -18.73 3.23 -15.98
CA LEU A 378 -18.04 3.01 -17.25
C LEU A 378 -17.96 4.32 -18.05
N SER A 379 -19.06 5.06 -18.15
CA SER A 379 -19.08 6.34 -18.84
C SER A 379 -18.12 7.36 -18.24
N SER A 380 -17.96 7.40 -16.92
CA SER A 380 -17.03 8.33 -16.25
C SER A 380 -15.57 7.96 -16.47
N ILE A 381 -15.21 6.66 -16.44
CA ILE A 381 -13.81 6.25 -16.65
C ILE A 381 -13.36 6.37 -18.11
N VAL A 382 -14.29 6.31 -19.09
CA VAL A 382 -13.96 6.41 -20.52
C VAL A 382 -14.13 7.82 -21.10
N ALA A 383 -15.00 8.64 -20.52
CA ALA A 383 -15.32 9.99 -21.02
C ALA A 383 -14.10 10.91 -21.26
N PRO A 384 -13.04 10.86 -20.44
CA PRO A 384 -11.83 11.66 -20.64
C PRO A 384 -11.06 11.34 -21.93
N TYR A 385 -11.31 10.17 -22.51
CA TYR A 385 -10.53 9.61 -23.62
C TYR A 385 -11.29 9.56 -24.94
N LYS A 386 -12.32 10.40 -25.11
CA LYS A 386 -13.01 10.57 -26.40
C LYS A 386 -12.02 11.00 -27.49
N GLY A 387 -12.10 10.36 -28.63
CA GLY A 387 -11.17 10.47 -29.73
C GLY A 387 -10.22 9.25 -29.83
N SER A 388 -10.08 8.49 -28.76
CA SER A 388 -9.28 7.27 -28.70
C SER A 388 -10.18 6.04 -28.56
N ALA A 389 -9.76 4.88 -29.06
CA ALA A 389 -10.39 3.63 -28.65
C ALA A 389 -9.90 3.24 -27.25
N VAL A 390 -10.78 2.64 -26.43
CA VAL A 390 -10.43 2.29 -25.05
C VAL A 390 -10.64 0.80 -24.80
N LEU A 391 -9.62 0.15 -24.28
CA LEU A 391 -9.71 -1.20 -23.70
C LEU A 391 -9.84 -1.08 -22.18
N VAL A 392 -10.97 -1.53 -21.63
CA VAL A 392 -11.16 -1.66 -20.18
C VAL A 392 -11.02 -3.11 -19.79
N ASP A 393 -10.07 -3.43 -18.90
CA ASP A 393 -9.78 -4.77 -18.38
C ASP A 393 -10.23 -4.87 -16.91
N LEU A 394 -11.21 -5.71 -16.65
CA LEU A 394 -11.71 -6.02 -15.31
C LEU A 394 -10.92 -7.20 -14.74
N TRP A 395 -10.17 -6.98 -13.68
CA TRP A 395 -9.24 -7.96 -13.15
C TRP A 395 -9.14 -7.94 -11.61
N ALA A 396 -8.43 -8.93 -11.05
CA ALA A 396 -8.06 -8.94 -9.64
C ALA A 396 -6.67 -9.54 -9.42
N THR A 397 -6.02 -9.19 -8.33
CA THR A 397 -4.66 -9.64 -7.98
C THR A 397 -4.57 -11.16 -7.82
N TRP A 398 -5.59 -11.77 -7.24
CA TRP A 398 -5.71 -13.22 -7.04
C TRP A 398 -6.16 -13.99 -8.30
N CYS A 399 -6.63 -13.29 -9.35
CA CYS A 399 -7.17 -13.93 -10.56
C CYS A 399 -6.04 -14.46 -11.45
N GLY A 400 -5.76 -15.75 -11.39
CA GLY A 400 -4.73 -16.43 -12.20
C GLY A 400 -4.86 -16.21 -13.71
N PRO A 401 -6.05 -16.43 -14.32
CA PRO A 401 -6.29 -16.14 -15.74
C PRO A 401 -6.07 -14.66 -16.10
N CYS A 402 -6.47 -13.71 -15.24
CA CYS A 402 -6.24 -12.28 -15.45
C CYS A 402 -4.74 -11.98 -15.52
N ARG A 403 -3.96 -12.46 -14.54
CA ARG A 403 -2.50 -12.27 -14.49
C ARG A 403 -1.79 -12.92 -15.71
N LYS A 404 -2.32 -14.03 -16.22
CA LYS A 404 -1.81 -14.67 -17.45
C LYS A 404 -2.08 -13.77 -18.67
N ALA A 405 -3.28 -13.20 -18.80
CA ALA A 405 -3.63 -12.27 -19.86
C ALA A 405 -2.80 -10.98 -19.79
N LEU A 406 -2.64 -10.38 -18.60
CA LEU A 406 -1.84 -9.17 -18.38
C LEU A 406 -0.38 -9.31 -18.85
N ARG A 407 0.23 -10.51 -18.72
CA ARG A 407 1.59 -10.77 -19.26
C ARG A 407 1.67 -10.73 -20.79
N LEU A 408 0.55 -10.89 -21.48
CA LEU A 408 0.46 -10.82 -22.93
C LEU A 408 0.17 -9.40 -23.45
N MET A 409 -0.35 -8.49 -22.59
CA MET A 409 -0.69 -7.11 -22.97
C MET A 409 0.46 -6.30 -23.56
N PRO A 410 1.73 -6.42 -23.13
CA PRO A 410 2.83 -5.70 -23.76
C PRO A 410 2.95 -5.97 -25.27
N ALA A 411 2.72 -7.21 -25.71
CA ALA A 411 2.75 -7.57 -27.12
C ALA A 411 1.59 -6.93 -27.91
N LEU A 412 0.38 -6.86 -27.32
CA LEU A 412 -0.76 -6.14 -27.92
C LEU A 412 -0.45 -4.65 -28.06
N LYS A 413 0.04 -4.02 -26.98
CA LYS A 413 0.40 -2.59 -26.97
C LYS A 413 1.47 -2.25 -28.00
N GLN A 414 2.48 -3.10 -28.18
CA GLN A 414 3.51 -2.93 -29.19
C GLN A 414 2.92 -2.99 -30.61
N ARG A 415 2.01 -3.94 -30.89
CA ARG A 415 1.34 -4.07 -32.21
C ARG A 415 0.42 -2.90 -32.53
N LEU A 416 -0.09 -2.21 -31.51
CA LEU A 416 -1.01 -1.08 -31.61
C LEU A 416 -0.37 0.27 -31.28
N SER A 417 0.96 0.34 -31.15
CA SER A 417 1.70 1.52 -30.69
C SER A 417 1.51 2.79 -31.55
N ASN A 418 1.15 2.62 -32.81
CA ASN A 418 0.90 3.73 -33.76
C ASN A 418 -0.56 4.19 -33.80
N LEU A 419 -1.41 3.62 -32.95
CA LEU A 419 -2.84 3.92 -32.88
C LEU A 419 -3.17 4.58 -31.53
N ASP A 420 -4.17 5.46 -31.53
CA ASP A 420 -4.62 6.17 -30.33
C ASP A 420 -5.54 5.26 -29.50
N ILE A 421 -4.92 4.41 -28.68
CA ILE A 421 -5.60 3.44 -27.82
C ILE A 421 -5.24 3.67 -26.36
N VAL A 422 -6.24 3.76 -25.53
CA VAL A 422 -6.12 3.91 -24.08
C VAL A 422 -6.42 2.57 -23.40
N TYR A 423 -5.58 2.20 -22.43
CA TYR A 423 -5.71 0.96 -21.65
C TYR A 423 -6.08 1.30 -20.21
N ILE A 424 -7.26 0.85 -19.79
CA ILE A 424 -7.81 1.08 -18.44
C ILE A 424 -7.96 -0.26 -17.74
N TYR A 425 -7.46 -0.36 -16.51
CA TYR A 425 -7.52 -1.55 -15.67
C TYR A 425 -8.39 -1.25 -14.46
N VAL A 426 -9.42 -2.06 -14.25
CA VAL A 426 -10.39 -1.84 -13.16
C VAL A 426 -10.38 -3.05 -12.23
N THR A 427 -10.22 -2.80 -10.94
CA THR A 427 -10.27 -3.80 -9.89
C THR A 427 -11.22 -3.40 -8.75
N CYS A 428 -11.36 -4.26 -7.76
CA CYS A 428 -12.24 -4.06 -6.60
C CYS A 428 -11.56 -4.45 -5.28
N PRO A 429 -12.21 -4.27 -4.13
CA PRO A 429 -11.64 -4.57 -2.81
C PRO A 429 -11.22 -6.02 -2.58
N SER A 430 -11.72 -6.98 -3.38
CA SER A 430 -11.22 -8.37 -3.31
C SER A 430 -9.74 -8.50 -3.72
N SER A 431 -9.20 -7.49 -4.42
CA SER A 431 -7.75 -7.31 -4.58
C SER A 431 -7.24 -6.54 -3.38
N PRO A 432 -6.45 -7.15 -2.47
CA PRO A 432 -5.85 -6.40 -1.36
C PRO A 432 -5.05 -5.22 -1.89
N GLU A 433 -5.20 -4.06 -1.26
CA GLU A 433 -4.61 -2.81 -1.77
C GLU A 433 -3.08 -2.87 -1.89
N ALA A 434 -2.43 -3.50 -0.92
CA ALA A 434 -0.97 -3.66 -0.94
C ALA A 434 -0.50 -4.51 -2.13
N GLU A 435 -1.21 -5.61 -2.45
CA GLU A 435 -0.91 -6.45 -3.62
C GLU A 435 -1.18 -5.72 -4.92
N TRP A 436 -2.30 -4.99 -5.00
CA TRP A 436 -2.63 -4.18 -6.16
C TRP A 436 -1.55 -3.14 -6.43
N ASN A 437 -1.15 -2.36 -5.42
CA ASN A 437 -0.09 -1.36 -5.51
C ASN A 437 1.26 -1.96 -5.93
N ALA A 438 1.59 -3.17 -5.47
CA ALA A 438 2.82 -3.85 -5.86
C ALA A 438 2.84 -4.26 -7.34
N LEU A 439 1.67 -4.51 -7.94
CA LEU A 439 1.55 -4.90 -9.34
C LEU A 439 1.45 -3.71 -10.31
N LEU A 440 0.97 -2.54 -9.87
CA LEU A 440 0.78 -1.36 -10.73
C LEU A 440 2.00 -1.02 -11.60
N PRO A 441 3.26 -1.00 -11.08
CA PRO A 441 4.44 -0.68 -11.88
C PRO A 441 4.69 -1.65 -13.04
N THR A 442 4.12 -2.84 -12.98
CA THR A 442 4.29 -3.89 -14.01
C THR A 442 3.20 -3.86 -15.08
N ILE A 443 2.16 -3.04 -14.89
CA ILE A 443 0.99 -2.96 -15.77
C ILE A 443 0.81 -1.52 -16.24
N PRO A 444 1.54 -1.06 -17.29
CA PRO A 444 1.39 0.31 -17.79
C PRO A 444 -0.04 0.59 -18.25
N GLY A 445 -0.59 1.74 -17.84
CA GLY A 445 -1.94 2.18 -18.17
C GLY A 445 -2.63 2.89 -17.02
N ILE A 446 -3.94 3.04 -17.13
CA ILE A 446 -4.76 3.77 -16.16
C ILE A 446 -5.48 2.77 -15.27
N HIS A 447 -5.40 2.96 -13.97
CA HIS A 447 -5.95 2.03 -13.00
C HIS A 447 -7.01 2.67 -12.14
N TYR A 448 -8.12 1.96 -11.94
CA TYR A 448 -9.18 2.29 -11.01
C TYR A 448 -9.39 1.13 -10.03
N ARG A 449 -9.55 1.46 -8.75
CA ARG A 449 -9.96 0.53 -7.72
C ARG A 449 -11.33 0.94 -7.21
N LEU A 450 -12.36 0.22 -7.65
CA LEU A 450 -13.75 0.48 -7.29
C LEU A 450 -14.04 0.09 -5.84
N THR A 451 -15.06 0.69 -5.24
CA THR A 451 -15.67 0.18 -4.01
C THR A 451 -16.46 -1.09 -4.29
N GLU A 452 -16.77 -1.87 -3.25
CA GLU A 452 -17.58 -3.09 -3.42
C GLU A 452 -18.97 -2.83 -4.01
N PRO A 453 -19.73 -1.78 -3.59
CA PRO A 453 -20.99 -1.44 -4.24
C PRO A 453 -20.83 -1.07 -5.72
N GLN A 454 -19.80 -0.30 -6.07
CA GLN A 454 -19.51 0.07 -7.45
C GLN A 454 -19.20 -1.15 -8.31
N TRP A 455 -18.35 -2.04 -7.83
CA TRP A 455 -18.00 -3.27 -8.54
C TRP A 455 -19.23 -4.13 -8.81
N LYS A 456 -20.04 -4.38 -7.79
CA LYS A 456 -21.29 -5.14 -7.93
C LYS A 456 -22.24 -4.50 -8.92
N SER A 457 -22.40 -3.17 -8.84
CA SER A 457 -23.24 -2.41 -9.75
C SER A 457 -22.75 -2.47 -11.19
N LEU A 458 -21.45 -2.28 -11.44
CA LEU A 458 -20.85 -2.40 -12.77
C LEU A 458 -21.03 -3.81 -13.34
N CYS A 459 -20.68 -4.83 -12.56
CA CYS A 459 -20.82 -6.23 -12.99
C CYS A 459 -22.28 -6.61 -13.30
N SER A 460 -23.24 -6.15 -12.49
CA SER A 460 -24.66 -6.39 -12.70
C SER A 460 -25.15 -5.71 -13.97
N THR A 461 -24.82 -4.44 -14.19
CA THR A 461 -25.24 -3.65 -15.35
C THR A 461 -24.77 -4.27 -16.66
N TYR A 462 -23.54 -4.73 -16.72
CA TYR A 462 -22.95 -5.31 -17.93
C TYR A 462 -22.91 -6.85 -17.94
N GLN A 463 -23.62 -7.46 -17.00
CA GLN A 463 -23.74 -8.93 -16.87
C GLN A 463 -22.38 -9.67 -16.79
N ILE A 464 -21.39 -9.04 -16.16
CA ILE A 464 -20.06 -9.63 -15.96
C ILE A 464 -20.14 -10.69 -14.85
N LYS A 465 -20.14 -11.95 -15.24
CA LYS A 465 -20.25 -13.11 -14.32
C LYS A 465 -18.90 -13.66 -13.87
N GLY A 466 -17.80 -13.12 -14.38
CA GLY A 466 -16.44 -13.58 -14.06
C GLY A 466 -15.36 -12.68 -14.64
N ILE A 467 -14.15 -12.82 -14.14
CA ILE A 467 -12.96 -12.11 -14.60
C ILE A 467 -11.90 -13.09 -15.14
N PRO A 468 -11.05 -12.65 -16.11
CA PRO A 468 -10.99 -11.31 -16.68
C PRO A 468 -12.25 -10.97 -17.48
N GLY A 469 -12.63 -9.69 -17.47
CA GLY A 469 -13.69 -9.13 -18.31
C GLY A 469 -13.14 -7.97 -19.13
N TYR A 470 -13.63 -7.78 -20.35
CA TYR A 470 -13.13 -6.73 -21.23
C TYR A 470 -14.27 -5.94 -21.83
N PHE A 471 -14.12 -4.59 -21.85
CA PHE A 471 -14.97 -3.71 -22.64
C PHE A 471 -14.13 -3.07 -23.73
N ILE A 472 -14.63 -3.07 -24.96
CA ILE A 472 -14.07 -2.37 -26.11
C ILE A 472 -14.95 -1.14 -26.36
N ILE A 473 -14.36 0.03 -26.24
CA ILE A 473 -15.04 1.33 -26.36
C ILE A 473 -14.51 2.04 -27.61
N ASP A 474 -15.41 2.59 -28.43
CA ASP A 474 -15.01 3.34 -29.61
C ASP A 474 -14.56 4.78 -29.30
N ALA A 475 -14.05 5.48 -30.32
CA ALA A 475 -13.59 6.86 -30.21
C ALA A 475 -14.68 7.86 -29.79
N ASN A 476 -15.96 7.52 -29.91
CA ASN A 476 -17.08 8.32 -29.44
C ASN A 476 -17.42 8.04 -27.96
N GLY A 477 -16.76 7.07 -27.33
CA GLY A 477 -17.00 6.64 -25.95
C GLY A 477 -18.15 5.65 -25.82
N LYS A 478 -18.56 4.99 -26.92
CA LYS A 478 -19.63 4.00 -26.94
C LYS A 478 -19.08 2.60 -26.80
N LEU A 479 -19.69 1.78 -25.95
CA LEU A 479 -19.39 0.36 -25.79
C LEU A 479 -19.71 -0.40 -27.10
N GLN A 480 -18.73 -1.05 -27.68
CA GLN A 480 -18.84 -1.86 -28.90
C GLN A 480 -18.94 -3.36 -28.58
N ASN A 481 -18.02 -3.86 -27.76
CA ASN A 481 -17.95 -5.30 -27.43
C ASN A 481 -17.68 -5.50 -25.94
N THR A 482 -18.16 -6.65 -25.43
CA THR A 482 -17.91 -7.13 -24.07
C THR A 482 -17.46 -8.58 -24.14
N HIS A 483 -16.36 -8.93 -23.44
CA HIS A 483 -15.89 -10.31 -23.30
C HIS A 483 -15.82 -10.72 -21.84
N ILE A 484 -16.20 -11.96 -21.56
CA ILE A 484 -15.96 -12.64 -20.27
C ILE A 484 -14.95 -13.76 -20.53
N GLY A 485 -13.82 -13.73 -19.86
CA GLY A 485 -12.64 -14.49 -20.21
C GLY A 485 -11.76 -13.77 -21.22
N PHE A 486 -10.50 -14.17 -21.33
CA PHE A 486 -9.55 -13.58 -22.28
C PHE A 486 -9.83 -14.08 -23.71
N PRO A 487 -10.24 -13.19 -24.66
CA PRO A 487 -10.64 -13.61 -26.02
C PRO A 487 -9.44 -13.90 -26.93
N GLY A 488 -8.21 -13.60 -26.48
CA GLY A 488 -6.99 -13.71 -27.28
C GLY A 488 -6.54 -12.38 -27.88
N LEU A 489 -5.21 -12.26 -28.14
CA LEU A 489 -4.62 -11.01 -28.62
C LEU A 489 -5.14 -10.59 -30.00
N ASP A 490 -5.37 -11.53 -30.90
CA ASP A 490 -5.80 -11.22 -32.26
C ASP A 490 -7.25 -10.71 -32.32
N VAL A 491 -8.12 -11.19 -31.44
CA VAL A 491 -9.48 -10.65 -31.29
C VAL A 491 -9.43 -9.22 -30.77
N LEU A 492 -8.72 -8.98 -29.66
CA LEU A 492 -8.57 -7.63 -29.09
C LEU A 492 -7.94 -6.66 -30.09
N LEU A 493 -6.92 -7.09 -30.82
CA LEU A 493 -6.26 -6.28 -31.84
C LEU A 493 -7.24 -5.83 -32.92
N LYS A 494 -7.98 -6.78 -33.49
CA LYS A 494 -8.97 -6.51 -34.54
C LYS A 494 -10.07 -5.54 -34.06
N GLU A 495 -10.62 -5.81 -32.89
CA GLU A 495 -11.72 -5.01 -32.33
C GLU A 495 -11.28 -3.59 -31.94
N LEU A 496 -10.09 -3.42 -31.36
CA LEU A 496 -9.54 -2.10 -31.07
C LEU A 496 -9.25 -1.28 -32.34
N GLN A 497 -8.78 -1.92 -33.42
CA GLN A 497 -8.62 -1.26 -34.71
C GLN A 497 -9.95 -0.84 -35.34
N GLN A 498 -11.02 -1.63 -35.12
CA GLN A 498 -12.37 -1.29 -35.59
C GLN A 498 -13.00 -0.16 -34.78
N ALA A 499 -12.73 -0.10 -33.46
CA ALA A 499 -13.23 0.91 -32.53
C ALA A 499 -12.68 2.33 -32.81
N LEU A 500 -11.60 2.46 -33.58
CA LEU A 500 -11.04 3.74 -34.05
C LEU A 500 -11.68 4.28 -35.33
N ARG A 501 -12.48 3.47 -36.02
CA ARG A 501 -13.16 3.85 -37.27
C ARG A 501 -14.52 4.46 -36.98
#